data_370e88bda84bfade0c61f7f33dbda838
#
_entry.id   370e88bda84bfade0c61f7f33dbda838
#
_cell.length_a   1.000
_cell.length_b   1.000
_cell.length_c   1.000
_cell.angle_alpha   90.00
_cell.angle_beta   90.00
_cell.angle_gamma   90.00
#
_symmetry.space_group_name_H-M   'P 1'
#
loop_
_entity.id
_entity.type
_entity.pdbx_description
1 polymer ?
#
loop_
_entity_poly.entity_id
_entity_poly.type
_entity_poly.pdbx_seq_one_letter_code
_entity_poly.pdbx_strand_id
1 'polypeptide(L)'
;MINARSRGLPPDAEIDIPALKERYRLERDRRMRKEGQAQYVKPVDDFADAYEADPYSPVTPRDPVSEDLEIAILGGGWSGILAGVELRRAGIGDFRNIDHAGDFGGVWYWNRYPGLQCDNDAYCYLPLLEETGFMPSKKFTDGWEIRGYAQSIARKYALYDKALFHTMINALRWDEGIKRWRIGTKQGDDIRARFVIMANGLLNIPKLPGIPGIHEFRGHMFHSARWDYGYTGGSQENPVLDKLANKRMAIVGTGATAIQVVPYLGK
;
A
#
# COMPACT_ATOMS: atom_id res chain seq x y z
N MET A 1 -29.29 -11.53 -13.30
CA MET A 1 -29.22 -12.96 -12.89
C MET A 1 -28.12 -13.60 -13.71
N ILE A 2 -27.01 -13.96 -13.09
CA ILE A 2 -25.88 -14.63 -13.76
C ILE A 2 -26.30 -16.09 -13.94
N ASN A 3 -26.41 -16.50 -15.20
CA ASN A 3 -26.88 -17.82 -15.58
C ASN A 3 -25.90 -18.90 -15.05
N ALA A 4 -26.33 -19.74 -14.13
CA ALA A 4 -25.54 -20.82 -13.50
C ALA A 4 -24.97 -21.82 -14.53
N ARG A 5 -25.54 -21.91 -15.72
CA ARG A 5 -25.10 -22.80 -16.82
C ARG A 5 -23.69 -22.51 -17.36
N SER A 6 -23.11 -21.33 -17.09
CA SER A 6 -21.78 -20.96 -17.60
C SER A 6 -20.61 -21.43 -16.73
N ARG A 7 -20.85 -22.13 -15.61
CA ARG A 7 -19.81 -22.52 -14.63
C ARG A 7 -19.64 -24.01 -14.41
N GLY A 8 -20.17 -24.87 -15.26
CA GLY A 8 -19.96 -26.34 -15.15
C GLY A 8 -20.63 -26.98 -13.91
N LEU A 9 -21.56 -26.29 -13.26
CA LEU A 9 -22.37 -26.86 -12.20
C LEU A 9 -23.52 -27.71 -12.82
N PRO A 10 -23.86 -28.85 -12.22
CA PRO A 10 -25.03 -29.61 -12.67
C PRO A 10 -26.26 -28.72 -12.66
N PRO A 11 -27.16 -28.85 -13.66
CA PRO A 11 -28.33 -27.97 -13.79
C PRO A 11 -29.28 -27.98 -12.59
N ASP A 12 -29.26 -29.03 -11.80
CA ASP A 12 -30.17 -29.30 -10.69
C ASP A 12 -29.47 -29.47 -9.37
N ALA A 13 -28.23 -28.93 -9.20
CA ALA A 13 -27.53 -28.98 -7.93
C ALA A 13 -28.23 -28.07 -6.91
N GLU A 14 -29.02 -28.65 -6.06
CA GLU A 14 -29.56 -27.99 -4.88
C GLU A 14 -28.39 -27.70 -3.93
N ILE A 15 -28.08 -26.42 -3.74
CA ILE A 15 -27.01 -26.01 -2.84
C ILE A 15 -27.58 -25.97 -1.43
N ASP A 16 -27.16 -26.93 -0.59
CA ASP A 16 -27.47 -26.92 0.85
C ASP A 16 -26.66 -25.80 1.51
N ILE A 17 -27.28 -24.60 1.58
CA ILE A 17 -26.66 -23.42 2.17
C ILE A 17 -26.30 -23.62 3.65
N PRO A 18 -27.16 -24.24 4.51
CA PRO A 18 -26.81 -24.57 5.89
C PRO A 18 -25.58 -25.45 6.02
N ALA A 19 -25.52 -26.56 5.29
CA ALA A 19 -24.37 -27.46 5.29
C ALA A 19 -23.08 -26.77 4.79
N LEU A 20 -23.19 -25.92 3.76
CA LEU A 20 -22.07 -25.16 3.25
C LEU A 20 -21.55 -24.15 4.28
N LYS A 21 -22.43 -23.43 4.97
CA LYS A 21 -22.04 -22.50 6.05
C LYS A 21 -21.34 -23.22 7.19
N GLU A 22 -21.84 -24.39 7.59
CA GLU A 22 -21.21 -25.20 8.65
C GLU A 22 -19.82 -25.68 8.20
N ARG A 23 -19.67 -26.15 6.97
CA ARG A 23 -18.37 -26.50 6.41
C ARG A 23 -17.39 -25.32 6.41
N TYR A 24 -17.83 -24.13 6.01
CA TYR A 24 -17.02 -22.91 6.10
C TYR A 24 -16.58 -22.59 7.52
N ARG A 25 -17.49 -22.72 8.49
CA ARG A 25 -17.18 -22.52 9.91
C ARG A 25 -16.09 -23.49 10.39
N LEU A 26 -16.27 -24.79 10.13
CA LEU A 26 -15.31 -25.82 10.53
C LEU A 26 -13.94 -25.61 9.88
N GLU A 27 -13.89 -25.29 8.58
CA GLU A 27 -12.65 -25.04 7.87
C GLU A 27 -11.95 -23.76 8.37
N ARG A 28 -12.72 -22.72 8.70
CA ARG A 28 -12.18 -21.51 9.33
C ARG A 28 -11.55 -21.86 10.67
N ASP A 29 -12.28 -22.56 11.54
CA ASP A 29 -11.84 -22.85 12.90
C ASP A 29 -10.57 -23.71 12.93
N ARG A 30 -10.40 -24.62 11.96
CA ARG A 30 -9.16 -25.39 11.77
C ARG A 30 -7.95 -24.50 11.41
N ARG A 31 -8.16 -23.38 10.72
CA ARG A 31 -7.09 -22.49 10.25
C ARG A 31 -6.81 -21.36 11.22
N MET A 32 -7.74 -21.07 12.12
CA MET A 32 -7.53 -20.03 13.13
C MET A 32 -6.45 -20.45 14.11
N ARG A 33 -5.42 -19.61 14.22
CA ARG A 33 -4.39 -19.75 15.25
C ARG A 33 -4.78 -18.99 16.51
N LYS A 34 -4.42 -19.52 17.67
CA LYS A 34 -4.70 -18.88 18.96
C LYS A 34 -4.04 -17.52 19.09
N GLU A 35 -2.87 -17.36 18.46
CA GLU A 35 -2.07 -16.14 18.45
C GLU A 35 -2.73 -15.01 17.63
N GLY A 36 -3.71 -15.32 16.78
CA GLY A 36 -4.37 -14.33 15.91
C GLY A 36 -3.36 -13.49 15.11
N GLN A 37 -3.40 -12.17 15.24
CA GLN A 37 -2.49 -11.26 14.55
C GLN A 37 -1.04 -11.32 15.06
N ALA A 38 -0.79 -11.84 16.26
CA ALA A 38 0.55 -12.00 16.80
C ALA A 38 1.37 -13.09 16.06
N GLN A 39 0.72 -13.92 15.23
CA GLN A 39 1.42 -14.84 14.32
C GLN A 39 2.29 -14.11 13.26
N TYR A 40 2.04 -12.83 13.02
CA TYR A 40 2.82 -12.01 12.10
C TYR A 40 3.75 -11.11 12.89
N VAL A 41 5.00 -11.09 12.51
CA VAL A 41 6.02 -10.24 13.13
C VAL A 41 6.31 -9.03 12.27
N LYS A 42 6.61 -7.90 12.92
CA LYS A 42 7.18 -6.76 12.20
C LYS A 42 8.59 -7.12 11.76
N PRO A 43 9.04 -6.61 10.61
CA PRO A 43 10.45 -6.69 10.26
C PRO A 43 11.28 -6.03 11.37
N VAL A 44 12.18 -6.78 11.97
CA VAL A 44 13.11 -6.35 13.03
C VAL A 44 14.50 -6.84 12.67
N ASP A 45 15.51 -6.35 13.36
CA ASP A 45 16.92 -6.69 13.15
C ASP A 45 17.32 -6.51 11.66
N ASP A 46 17.93 -7.50 11.05
CA ASP A 46 18.43 -7.46 9.66
C ASP A 46 17.36 -7.11 8.59
N PHE A 47 16.08 -7.23 8.94
CA PHE A 47 14.99 -6.89 8.04
C PHE A 47 14.43 -5.47 8.27
N ALA A 48 14.73 -4.82 9.40
CA ALA A 48 14.14 -3.53 9.74
C ALA A 48 14.53 -2.45 8.73
N ASP A 49 15.82 -2.31 8.48
CA ASP A 49 16.34 -1.28 7.58
C ASP A 49 15.85 -1.47 6.15
N ALA A 50 15.77 -2.71 5.67
CA ALA A 50 15.28 -3.03 4.33
C ALA A 50 13.81 -2.63 4.10
N TYR A 51 13.02 -2.52 5.19
CA TYR A 51 11.59 -2.20 5.09
C TYR A 51 11.24 -0.78 5.53
N GLU A 52 12.08 -0.14 6.32
CA GLU A 52 11.92 1.26 6.69
C GLU A 52 12.48 2.22 5.63
N ALA A 53 13.53 1.81 4.92
CA ALA A 53 14.11 2.57 3.83
C ALA A 53 13.16 2.65 2.63
N ASP A 54 13.21 3.78 1.93
CA ASP A 54 12.56 3.92 0.63
C ASP A 54 13.52 3.44 -0.49
N PRO A 55 13.26 2.29 -1.13
CA PRO A 55 14.14 1.79 -2.19
C PRO A 55 13.91 2.47 -3.54
N TYR A 56 12.92 3.34 -3.65
CA TYR A 56 12.44 3.87 -4.92
C TYR A 56 12.82 5.31 -5.17
N SER A 57 13.15 6.04 -4.11
CA SER A 57 13.63 7.41 -4.26
C SER A 57 14.68 7.72 -3.19
N PRO A 58 15.74 8.46 -3.58
CA PRO A 58 16.81 8.79 -2.64
C PRO A 58 16.29 9.74 -1.55
N VAL A 59 16.61 9.43 -0.31
CA VAL A 59 16.32 10.31 0.82
C VAL A 59 17.33 11.46 0.78
N THR A 60 16.84 12.68 0.61
CA THR A 60 17.67 13.88 0.76
C THR A 60 17.66 14.30 2.23
N PRO A 61 18.81 14.32 2.90
CA PRO A 61 18.89 14.85 4.25
C PRO A 61 18.39 16.30 4.32
N ARG A 62 17.63 16.63 5.34
CA ARG A 62 17.13 17.98 5.61
C ARG A 62 17.19 18.28 7.10
N ASP A 63 17.23 19.52 7.44
CA ASP A 63 17.07 19.95 8.82
C ASP A 63 15.63 19.70 9.31
N PRO A 64 15.44 19.48 10.62
CA PRO A 64 14.14 19.41 11.24
C PRO A 64 13.33 20.68 10.96
N VAL A 65 12.04 20.51 10.60
CA VAL A 65 11.13 21.65 10.41
C VAL A 65 10.34 21.94 11.68
N SER A 66 10.08 23.23 11.94
CA SER A 66 9.17 23.69 12.98
C SER A 66 8.08 24.50 12.32
N GLU A 67 6.83 24.00 12.33
CA GLU A 67 5.71 24.61 11.61
C GLU A 67 4.44 24.63 12.46
N ASP A 68 3.69 25.73 12.37
CA ASP A 68 2.30 25.84 12.82
C ASP A 68 1.38 25.83 11.61
N LEU A 69 0.44 24.89 11.58
CA LEU A 69 -0.47 24.64 10.46
C LEU A 69 -1.92 24.69 10.93
N GLU A 70 -2.82 25.07 10.03
CA GLU A 70 -4.24 24.82 10.27
C GLU A 70 -4.55 23.33 10.16
N ILE A 71 -4.05 22.64 9.11
CA ILE A 71 -4.37 21.23 8.84
C ILE A 71 -3.11 20.43 8.51
N ALA A 72 -2.91 19.28 9.18
CA ALA A 72 -1.96 18.26 8.78
C ALA A 72 -2.69 17.05 8.22
N ILE A 73 -2.29 16.58 7.03
CA ILE A 73 -2.78 15.37 6.38
C ILE A 73 -1.70 14.31 6.51
N LEU A 74 -1.98 13.22 7.21
CA LEU A 74 -1.01 12.16 7.48
C LEU A 74 -1.19 11.03 6.48
N GLY A 75 -0.40 11.06 5.41
CA GLY A 75 -0.38 10.10 4.32
C GLY A 75 -0.58 10.72 2.94
N GLY A 76 0.16 10.21 1.94
CA GLY A 76 0.16 10.63 0.54
C GLY A 76 -0.54 9.65 -0.42
N GLY A 77 -1.37 8.73 0.11
CA GLY A 77 -2.23 7.86 -0.69
C GLY A 77 -3.51 8.56 -1.16
N TRP A 78 -4.47 7.79 -1.70
CA TRP A 78 -5.73 8.35 -2.23
C TRP A 78 -6.43 9.27 -1.24
N SER A 79 -6.59 8.86 0.02
CA SER A 79 -7.27 9.69 1.02
C SER A 79 -6.55 11.03 1.25
N GLY A 80 -5.21 11.01 1.30
CA GLY A 80 -4.42 12.22 1.49
C GLY A 80 -4.44 13.14 0.28
N ILE A 81 -4.37 12.58 -0.93
CA ILE A 81 -4.49 13.34 -2.18
C ILE A 81 -5.87 13.99 -2.27
N LEU A 82 -6.95 13.24 -2.05
CA LEU A 82 -8.31 13.75 -2.12
C LEU A 82 -8.57 14.82 -1.05
N ALA A 83 -8.10 14.63 0.18
CA ALA A 83 -8.18 15.65 1.21
C ALA A 83 -7.49 16.96 0.76
N GLY A 84 -6.28 16.85 0.21
CA GLY A 84 -5.56 18.01 -0.32
C GLY A 84 -6.29 18.69 -1.49
N VAL A 85 -6.89 17.91 -2.40
CA VAL A 85 -7.70 18.43 -3.51
C VAL A 85 -8.90 19.23 -2.98
N GLU A 86 -9.66 18.65 -2.03
CA GLU A 86 -10.85 19.32 -1.50
C GLU A 86 -10.49 20.58 -0.69
N LEU A 87 -9.39 20.57 0.05
CA LEU A 87 -8.89 21.78 0.72
C LEU A 87 -8.53 22.87 -0.29
N ARG A 88 -7.85 22.54 -1.39
CA ARG A 88 -7.57 23.48 -2.48
C ARG A 88 -8.84 24.04 -3.11
N ARG A 89 -9.83 23.20 -3.37
CA ARG A 89 -11.14 23.62 -3.89
C ARG A 89 -11.88 24.56 -2.94
N ALA A 90 -11.77 24.33 -1.65
CA ALA A 90 -12.33 25.18 -0.62
C ALA A 90 -11.54 26.49 -0.37
N GLY A 91 -10.45 26.73 -1.10
CA GLY A 91 -9.58 27.88 -0.90
C GLY A 91 -8.71 27.83 0.36
N ILE A 92 -8.60 26.66 0.99
CA ILE A 92 -7.78 26.45 2.19
C ILE A 92 -6.36 26.09 1.74
N GLY A 93 -5.42 27.00 2.00
CA GLY A 93 -4.02 26.84 1.59
C GLY A 93 -3.06 26.49 2.72
N ASP A 94 -3.50 26.62 3.98
CA ASP A 94 -2.68 26.32 5.15
C ASP A 94 -2.82 24.86 5.57
N PHE A 95 -2.16 23.97 4.81
CA PHE A 95 -2.07 22.55 5.12
C PHE A 95 -0.75 21.93 4.66
N ARG A 96 -0.42 20.75 5.18
CA ARG A 96 0.74 19.93 4.81
C ARG A 96 0.32 18.47 4.65
N ASN A 97 0.71 17.82 3.53
CA ASN A 97 0.70 16.37 3.40
C ASN A 97 2.04 15.82 3.93
N ILE A 98 2.00 14.90 4.87
CA ILE A 98 3.19 14.30 5.47
C ILE A 98 3.17 12.80 5.18
N ASP A 99 4.19 12.29 4.51
CA ASP A 99 4.33 10.85 4.22
C ASP A 99 5.78 10.40 4.36
N HIS A 100 5.98 9.15 4.75
CA HIS A 100 7.32 8.57 4.79
C HIS A 100 7.78 8.07 3.41
N ALA A 101 6.87 7.92 2.45
CA ALA A 101 7.19 7.67 1.05
C ALA A 101 7.89 8.89 0.41
N GLY A 102 8.66 8.67 -0.64
CA GLY A 102 9.31 9.73 -1.39
C GLY A 102 8.42 10.41 -2.43
N ASP A 103 7.17 9.95 -2.61
CA ASP A 103 6.21 10.54 -3.55
C ASP A 103 4.77 10.15 -3.19
N PHE A 104 3.81 10.82 -3.81
CA PHE A 104 2.41 10.45 -3.75
C PHE A 104 2.14 9.09 -4.37
N GLY A 105 1.11 8.39 -3.85
CA GLY A 105 0.64 7.10 -4.38
C GLY A 105 0.24 6.08 -3.31
N GLY A 106 0.70 6.24 -2.06
CA GLY A 106 0.36 5.34 -0.96
C GLY A 106 0.72 3.88 -1.28
N VAL A 107 -0.26 2.96 -1.22
CA VAL A 107 0.00 1.53 -1.52
C VAL A 107 0.53 1.30 -2.93
N TRP A 108 0.18 2.15 -3.91
CA TRP A 108 0.65 2.07 -5.30
C TRP A 108 2.06 2.61 -5.47
N TYR A 109 2.54 3.41 -4.55
CA TYR A 109 3.94 3.80 -4.45
C TYR A 109 4.80 2.66 -3.90
N TRP A 110 4.33 2.02 -2.81
CA TRP A 110 5.10 1.02 -2.10
C TRP A 110 5.10 -0.35 -2.77
N ASN A 111 3.98 -0.78 -3.35
CA ASN A 111 3.87 -2.09 -3.98
C ASN A 111 4.21 -2.00 -5.47
N ARG A 112 5.26 -2.72 -5.85
CA ARG A 112 5.76 -2.74 -7.23
C ARG A 112 6.04 -4.15 -7.74
N TYR A 113 5.40 -5.16 -7.17
CA TYR A 113 5.58 -6.54 -7.58
C TYR A 113 5.06 -6.81 -9.01
N PRO A 114 5.58 -7.85 -9.69
CA PRO A 114 5.15 -8.22 -11.04
C PRO A 114 3.65 -8.49 -11.12
N GLY A 115 2.99 -7.93 -12.11
CA GLY A 115 1.57 -8.14 -12.33
C GLY A 115 0.65 -7.43 -11.36
N LEU A 116 1.15 -6.49 -10.54
CA LEU A 116 0.31 -5.64 -9.70
C LEU A 116 -0.74 -4.92 -10.53
N GLN A 117 -2.00 -5.18 -10.23
CA GLN A 117 -3.16 -4.58 -10.87
C GLN A 117 -4.22 -4.21 -9.83
N CYS A 118 -5.10 -3.29 -10.18
CA CYS A 118 -6.35 -3.13 -9.44
C CYS A 118 -7.17 -4.41 -9.58
N ASP A 119 -7.64 -4.98 -8.48
CA ASP A 119 -8.53 -6.16 -8.46
C ASP A 119 -10.01 -5.78 -8.48
N ASN A 120 -10.31 -4.48 -8.43
CA ASN A 120 -11.61 -3.90 -8.70
C ASN A 120 -11.62 -3.25 -10.07
N ASP A 121 -12.83 -2.92 -10.56
CA ASP A 121 -13.01 -2.13 -11.78
C ASP A 121 -12.38 -0.74 -11.61
N ALA A 122 -11.37 -0.43 -12.41
CA ALA A 122 -10.62 0.81 -12.31
C ALA A 122 -11.48 2.06 -12.55
N TYR A 123 -12.53 1.93 -13.36
CA TYR A 123 -13.48 3.04 -13.62
C TYR A 123 -14.32 3.42 -12.40
N CYS A 124 -14.46 2.50 -11.44
CA CYS A 124 -15.13 2.77 -10.17
C CYS A 124 -14.13 3.07 -9.04
N TYR A 125 -12.92 2.53 -9.14
CA TYR A 125 -11.90 2.65 -8.09
C TYR A 125 -11.15 3.98 -8.13
N LEU A 126 -10.81 4.46 -9.34
CA LEU A 126 -10.00 5.66 -9.51
C LEU A 126 -10.86 6.92 -9.33
N PRO A 127 -10.46 7.85 -8.46
CA PRO A 127 -11.20 9.08 -8.22
C PRO A 127 -10.93 10.14 -9.27
N LEU A 128 -11.82 11.12 -9.41
CA LEU A 128 -11.64 12.34 -10.21
C LEU A 128 -11.42 12.09 -11.71
N LEU A 129 -11.96 11.00 -12.26
CA LEU A 129 -11.81 10.66 -13.68
C LEU A 129 -12.41 11.75 -14.59
N GLU A 130 -13.58 12.24 -14.24
CA GLU A 130 -14.26 13.27 -15.01
C GLU A 130 -13.49 14.61 -14.96
N GLU A 131 -13.01 15.00 -13.79
CA GLU A 131 -12.30 16.26 -13.59
C GLU A 131 -10.90 16.27 -14.21
N THR A 132 -10.30 15.11 -14.35
CA THR A 132 -8.96 14.98 -14.93
C THR A 132 -9.00 14.65 -16.41
N GLY A 133 -10.10 14.07 -16.90
CA GLY A 133 -10.21 13.49 -18.24
C GLY A 133 -9.40 12.22 -18.41
N PHE A 134 -8.95 11.59 -17.31
CA PHE A 134 -8.16 10.38 -17.38
C PHE A 134 -9.06 9.18 -17.69
N MET A 135 -8.62 8.33 -18.62
CA MET A 135 -9.28 7.07 -18.93
C MET A 135 -8.30 5.93 -18.65
N PRO A 136 -8.61 5.03 -17.71
CA PRO A 136 -7.80 3.85 -17.44
C PRO A 136 -7.64 3.00 -18.69
N SER A 137 -6.44 2.49 -18.95
CA SER A 137 -6.12 1.71 -20.15
C SER A 137 -6.88 0.39 -20.24
N LYS A 138 -7.31 -0.14 -19.11
CA LYS A 138 -8.05 -1.40 -19.00
C LYS A 138 -8.86 -1.47 -17.72
N LYS A 139 -9.80 -2.40 -17.66
CA LYS A 139 -10.70 -2.61 -16.52
C LYS A 139 -9.94 -2.87 -15.20
N PHE A 140 -8.92 -3.68 -15.23
CA PHE A 140 -8.03 -3.98 -14.11
C PHE A 140 -6.66 -3.33 -14.39
N THR A 141 -6.60 -2.03 -14.18
CA THR A 141 -5.44 -1.19 -14.53
C THR A 141 -4.20 -1.56 -13.73
N ASP A 142 -3.04 -1.48 -14.37
CA ASP A 142 -1.76 -1.79 -13.76
C ASP A 142 -1.37 -0.81 -12.65
N GLY A 143 -0.69 -1.31 -11.63
CA GLY A 143 -0.29 -0.52 -10.47
C GLY A 143 0.61 0.67 -10.80
N TRP A 144 1.48 0.56 -11.82
CA TRP A 144 2.33 1.67 -12.28
C TRP A 144 1.51 2.80 -12.92
N GLU A 145 0.45 2.46 -13.66
CA GLU A 145 -0.48 3.43 -14.26
C GLU A 145 -1.28 4.14 -13.16
N ILE A 146 -1.77 3.41 -12.17
CA ILE A 146 -2.48 3.99 -11.02
C ILE A 146 -1.59 4.94 -10.23
N ARG A 147 -0.32 4.58 -10.01
CA ARG A 147 0.67 5.44 -9.37
C ARG A 147 0.87 6.73 -10.17
N GLY A 148 1.10 6.60 -11.46
CA GLY A 148 1.26 7.75 -12.36
C GLY A 148 0.04 8.67 -12.36
N TYR A 149 -1.16 8.10 -12.31
CA TYR A 149 -2.40 8.85 -12.21
C TYR A 149 -2.51 9.60 -10.88
N ALA A 150 -2.23 8.96 -9.75
CA ALA A 150 -2.21 9.60 -8.43
C ALA A 150 -1.27 10.81 -8.41
N GLN A 151 -0.08 10.66 -8.94
CA GLN A 151 0.91 11.74 -9.08
C GLN A 151 0.45 12.86 -10.02
N SER A 152 -0.29 12.52 -11.09
CA SER A 152 -0.84 13.52 -12.00
C SER A 152 -1.91 14.40 -11.33
N ILE A 153 -2.76 13.82 -10.49
CA ILE A 153 -3.72 14.58 -9.66
C ILE A 153 -2.96 15.49 -8.70
N ALA A 154 -1.95 14.97 -8.02
CA ALA A 154 -1.17 15.78 -7.08
C ALA A 154 -0.49 16.98 -7.77
N ARG A 155 0.00 16.82 -9.01
CA ARG A 155 0.54 17.93 -9.81
C ARG A 155 -0.56 18.92 -10.23
N LYS A 156 -1.68 18.41 -10.77
CA LYS A 156 -2.80 19.24 -11.24
C LYS A 156 -3.31 20.19 -10.15
N TYR A 157 -3.35 19.71 -8.90
CA TYR A 157 -3.86 20.49 -7.77
C TYR A 157 -2.76 21.13 -6.91
N ALA A 158 -1.51 21.19 -7.41
CA ALA A 158 -0.35 21.78 -6.74
C ALA A 158 -0.14 21.25 -5.30
N LEU A 159 -0.28 19.94 -5.10
CA LEU A 159 -0.10 19.32 -3.78
C LEU A 159 1.37 19.11 -3.44
N TYR A 160 2.26 19.05 -4.42
CA TYR A 160 3.70 18.91 -4.20
C TYR A 160 4.27 20.06 -3.37
N ASP A 161 3.77 21.27 -3.55
CA ASP A 161 4.16 22.45 -2.74
C ASP A 161 3.80 22.32 -1.27
N LYS A 162 2.90 21.39 -0.96
CA LYS A 162 2.40 21.10 0.39
C LYS A 162 2.90 19.76 0.94
N ALA A 163 3.70 19.02 0.18
CA ALA A 163 4.18 17.72 0.58
C ALA A 163 5.44 17.81 1.45
N LEU A 164 5.51 16.96 2.46
CA LEU A 164 6.69 16.67 3.24
C LEU A 164 6.93 15.17 3.19
N PHE A 165 7.70 14.76 2.19
CA PHE A 165 8.04 13.36 1.94
C PHE A 165 9.21 12.87 2.79
N HIS A 166 9.48 11.55 2.75
CA HIS A 166 10.51 10.87 3.54
C HIS A 166 10.41 11.19 5.04
N THR A 167 9.18 11.45 5.52
CA THR A 167 8.94 11.92 6.88
C THR A 167 8.08 10.92 7.63
N MET A 168 8.73 10.11 8.46
CA MET A 168 8.04 9.10 9.26
C MET A 168 7.53 9.70 10.56
N ILE A 169 6.22 9.77 10.70
CA ILE A 169 5.55 10.22 11.92
C ILE A 169 5.68 9.11 12.97
N ASN A 170 6.16 9.45 14.15
CA ASN A 170 6.33 8.55 15.28
C ASN A 170 5.49 8.93 16.51
N ALA A 171 4.96 10.15 16.56
CA ALA A 171 4.12 10.61 17.65
C ALA A 171 3.02 11.56 17.18
N LEU A 172 1.85 11.42 17.76
CA LEU A 172 0.73 12.34 17.60
C LEU A 172 0.08 12.55 18.96
N ARG A 173 0.15 13.77 19.50
CA ARG A 173 -0.34 14.12 20.83
C ARG A 173 -1.12 15.44 20.80
N TRP A 174 -2.27 15.43 21.42
CA TRP A 174 -3.00 16.68 21.67
C TRP A 174 -2.34 17.46 22.80
N ASP A 175 -2.11 18.74 22.57
CA ASP A 175 -1.60 19.67 23.57
C ASP A 175 -2.72 20.63 23.97
N GLU A 176 -3.25 20.43 25.18
CA GLU A 176 -4.38 21.19 25.70
C GLU A 176 -4.01 22.66 25.97
N GLY A 177 -2.74 22.95 26.27
CA GLY A 177 -2.27 24.31 26.56
C GLY A 177 -2.28 25.21 25.33
N ILE A 178 -1.91 24.67 24.18
CA ILE A 178 -1.88 25.42 22.90
C ILE A 178 -3.04 25.10 21.97
N LYS A 179 -3.93 24.14 22.36
CA LYS A 179 -5.07 23.69 21.56
C LYS A 179 -4.67 23.22 20.15
N ARG A 180 -3.59 22.40 20.08
CA ARG A 180 -3.06 21.87 18.82
C ARG A 180 -2.58 20.47 18.99
N TRP A 181 -2.58 19.72 17.88
CA TRP A 181 -1.89 18.46 17.73
C TRP A 181 -0.40 18.70 17.57
N ARG A 182 0.43 18.04 18.37
CA ARG A 182 1.88 17.95 18.16
C ARG A 182 2.18 16.67 17.39
N ILE A 183 2.87 16.84 16.28
CA ILE A 183 3.23 15.76 15.34
C ILE A 183 4.75 15.65 15.38
N GLY A 184 5.24 14.60 16.02
CA GLY A 184 6.66 14.26 16.06
C GLY A 184 7.02 13.31 14.93
N THR A 185 8.25 13.44 14.42
CA THR A 185 8.77 12.59 13.35
C THR A 185 10.11 11.97 13.74
N LYS A 186 10.56 10.97 12.99
CA LYS A 186 11.92 10.41 13.19
C LYS A 186 13.03 11.41 12.91
N GLN A 187 12.76 12.44 12.09
CA GLN A 187 13.70 13.51 11.77
C GLN A 187 13.78 14.58 12.87
N GLY A 188 12.94 14.48 13.91
CA GLY A 188 12.93 15.46 15.00
C GLY A 188 12.13 16.73 14.71
N ASP A 189 11.22 16.69 13.73
CA ASP A 189 10.33 17.82 13.41
C ASP A 189 9.40 18.13 14.60
N ASP A 190 9.04 19.42 14.76
CA ASP A 190 8.01 19.92 15.66
C ASP A 190 6.90 20.59 14.83
N ILE A 191 5.97 19.78 14.36
CA ILE A 191 4.83 20.25 13.56
C ILE A 191 3.60 20.32 14.46
N ARG A 192 2.94 21.46 14.44
CA ARG A 192 1.75 21.69 15.25
C ARG A 192 0.58 22.01 14.31
N ALA A 193 -0.53 21.31 14.49
CA ALA A 193 -1.70 21.49 13.64
C ALA A 193 -2.98 21.63 14.46
N ARG A 194 -3.90 22.51 14.01
CA ARG A 194 -5.22 22.61 14.63
C ARG A 194 -6.09 21.40 14.34
N PHE A 195 -6.04 20.91 13.11
CA PHE A 195 -6.73 19.71 12.68
C PHE A 195 -5.76 18.69 12.08
N VAL A 196 -6.10 17.41 12.26
CA VAL A 196 -5.36 16.29 11.66
C VAL A 196 -6.30 15.41 10.88
N ILE A 197 -5.95 15.15 9.62
CA ILE A 197 -6.64 14.19 8.76
C ILE A 197 -5.79 12.92 8.71
N MET A 198 -6.31 11.82 9.27
CA MET A 198 -5.65 10.52 9.25
C MET A 198 -5.87 9.84 7.91
N ALA A 199 -4.86 9.83 7.06
CA ALA A 199 -4.89 9.26 5.70
C ALA A 199 -3.82 8.17 5.49
N ASN A 200 -3.32 7.56 6.58
CA ASN A 200 -2.15 6.69 6.62
C ASN A 200 -2.36 5.28 6.03
N GLY A 201 -3.58 4.93 5.61
CA GLY A 201 -3.87 3.62 5.02
C GLY A 201 -3.69 2.45 5.98
N LEU A 202 -3.81 1.22 5.46
CA LEU A 202 -3.73 -0.02 6.26
C LEU A 202 -2.64 -1.00 5.77
N LEU A 203 -2.12 -0.85 4.55
CA LEU A 203 -1.32 -1.86 3.85
C LEU A 203 0.09 -1.36 3.49
N ASN A 204 0.64 -0.42 4.22
CA ASN A 204 1.93 0.20 3.93
C ASN A 204 3.11 -0.40 4.72
N ILE A 205 2.83 -1.07 5.84
CA ILE A 205 3.88 -1.70 6.67
C ILE A 205 3.88 -3.21 6.40
N PRO A 206 4.94 -3.75 5.79
CA PRO A 206 5.10 -5.19 5.61
C PRO A 206 5.07 -5.93 6.95
N LYS A 207 4.55 -7.15 6.94
CA LYS A 207 4.64 -8.08 8.06
C LYS A 207 5.19 -9.41 7.59
N LEU A 208 6.11 -9.98 8.33
CA LEU A 208 6.65 -11.30 8.06
C LEU A 208 5.85 -12.36 8.81
N PRO A 209 5.71 -13.57 8.25
CA PRO A 209 5.14 -14.68 9.01
C PRO A 209 6.09 -15.08 10.14
N GLY A 210 5.56 -15.33 11.34
CA GLY A 210 6.32 -15.82 12.49
C GLY A 210 6.64 -17.32 12.35
N ILE A 211 7.36 -17.69 11.30
CA ILE A 211 7.77 -19.07 11.04
C ILE A 211 9.04 -19.34 11.81
N PRO A 212 9.09 -20.40 12.67
CA PRO A 212 10.34 -20.82 13.31
C PRO A 212 11.44 -21.05 12.30
N GLY A 213 12.63 -20.54 12.55
CA GLY A 213 13.78 -20.69 11.65
C GLY A 213 13.78 -19.77 10.43
N ILE A 214 12.93 -18.75 10.35
CA ILE A 214 12.92 -17.81 9.22
C ILE A 214 14.27 -17.12 9.01
N HIS A 215 15.01 -16.85 10.09
CA HIS A 215 16.35 -16.26 10.06
C HIS A 215 17.45 -17.28 9.67
N GLU A 216 17.14 -18.57 9.66
CA GLU A 216 18.07 -19.63 9.26
C GLU A 216 18.00 -19.94 7.77
N PHE A 217 17.03 -19.35 7.07
CA PHE A 217 16.89 -19.54 5.63
C PHE A 217 18.07 -18.91 4.89
N ARG A 218 18.82 -19.75 4.16
CA ARG A 218 20.04 -19.33 3.46
C ARG A 218 19.81 -18.84 2.03
N GLY A 219 18.58 -18.92 1.53
CA GLY A 219 18.22 -18.40 0.23
C GLY A 219 17.94 -16.89 0.27
N HIS A 220 17.87 -16.27 -0.91
CA HIS A 220 17.44 -14.88 -1.00
C HIS A 220 15.96 -14.77 -0.64
N MET A 221 15.62 -13.84 0.25
CA MET A 221 14.26 -13.63 0.73
C MET A 221 13.92 -12.12 0.73
N PHE A 222 12.76 -11.80 0.23
CA PHE A 222 12.21 -10.43 0.28
C PHE A 222 10.69 -10.46 0.39
N HIS A 223 10.13 -9.39 0.90
CA HIS A 223 8.68 -9.24 0.96
C HIS A 223 8.15 -8.68 -0.38
N SER A 224 6.99 -9.15 -0.84
CA SER A 224 6.39 -8.71 -2.11
C SER A 224 6.20 -7.19 -2.23
N ALA A 225 5.90 -6.50 -1.12
CA ALA A 225 5.82 -5.03 -1.10
C ALA A 225 7.17 -4.32 -1.30
N ARG A 226 8.27 -5.05 -1.34
CA ARG A 226 9.63 -4.58 -1.65
C ARG A 226 10.24 -5.55 -2.64
N TRP A 227 9.60 -5.68 -3.82
CA TRP A 227 10.04 -6.63 -4.84
C TRP A 227 11.45 -6.30 -5.32
N ASP A 228 12.32 -7.30 -5.28
CA ASP A 228 13.72 -7.14 -5.65
C ASP A 228 13.93 -7.50 -7.14
N TYR A 229 13.76 -6.51 -7.99
CA TYR A 229 14.06 -6.63 -9.43
C TYR A 229 15.55 -6.78 -9.71
N GLY A 230 16.43 -6.35 -8.81
CA GLY A 230 17.86 -6.59 -8.91
C GLY A 230 18.19 -8.08 -8.90
N TYR A 231 17.49 -8.83 -8.05
CA TYR A 231 17.62 -10.28 -7.95
C TYR A 231 16.80 -11.05 -8.99
N THR A 232 15.59 -10.59 -9.31
CA THR A 232 14.64 -11.34 -10.18
C THR A 232 14.77 -11.01 -11.65
N GLY A 233 15.33 -9.86 -11.99
CA GLY A 233 15.27 -9.28 -13.34
C GLY A 233 13.95 -8.56 -13.60
N GLY A 234 13.84 -7.92 -14.76
CA GLY A 234 12.68 -7.16 -15.19
C GLY A 234 12.44 -5.84 -14.46
N SER A 235 11.23 -5.33 -14.61
CA SER A 235 10.73 -4.15 -13.92
C SER A 235 9.23 -4.28 -13.65
N GLN A 236 8.63 -3.34 -12.95
CA GLN A 236 7.18 -3.34 -12.74
C GLN A 236 6.40 -3.22 -14.06
N GLU A 237 6.91 -2.40 -14.98
CA GLU A 237 6.31 -2.12 -16.29
C GLU A 237 6.58 -3.24 -17.30
N ASN A 238 7.73 -3.92 -17.16
CA ASN A 238 8.12 -5.06 -18.00
C ASN A 238 8.61 -6.22 -17.12
N PRO A 239 7.70 -7.03 -16.55
CA PRO A 239 8.02 -8.05 -15.58
C PRO A 239 8.55 -9.36 -16.21
N VAL A 240 9.62 -9.25 -17.00
CA VAL A 240 10.38 -10.40 -17.51
C VAL A 240 11.40 -10.80 -16.47
N LEU A 241 11.10 -11.85 -15.70
CA LEU A 241 11.90 -12.26 -14.53
C LEU A 241 13.06 -13.22 -14.95
N ASP A 242 13.84 -12.77 -15.90
CA ASP A 242 14.88 -13.57 -16.60
C ASP A 242 15.98 -14.12 -15.68
N LYS A 243 16.27 -13.42 -14.58
CA LYS A 243 17.26 -13.86 -13.59
C LYS A 243 16.76 -15.01 -12.69
N LEU A 244 15.49 -15.39 -12.80
CA LEU A 244 14.91 -16.52 -12.07
C LEU A 244 15.05 -17.87 -12.81
N ALA A 245 15.49 -17.86 -14.06
CA ALA A 245 15.77 -19.09 -14.79
C ALA A 245 16.65 -20.04 -13.95
N ASN A 246 16.22 -21.29 -13.85
CA ASN A 246 16.88 -22.34 -13.04
C ASN A 246 16.87 -22.13 -11.51
N LYS A 247 16.09 -21.19 -11.00
CA LYS A 247 15.88 -21.02 -9.54
C LYS A 247 14.57 -21.64 -9.09
N ARG A 248 14.55 -22.17 -7.88
CA ARG A 248 13.31 -22.60 -7.23
C ARG A 248 12.77 -21.45 -6.40
N MET A 249 11.56 -21.03 -6.68
CA MET A 249 10.87 -19.96 -5.97
C MET A 249 9.77 -20.52 -5.08
N ALA A 250 9.58 -19.91 -3.92
CA ALA A 250 8.44 -20.14 -3.06
C ALA A 250 7.77 -18.82 -2.69
N ILE A 251 6.45 -18.81 -2.65
CA ILE A 251 5.65 -17.68 -2.15
C ILE A 251 4.92 -18.15 -0.91
N VAL A 252 5.03 -17.36 0.17
CA VAL A 252 4.27 -17.57 1.40
C VAL A 252 3.07 -16.64 1.38
N GLY A 253 1.87 -17.18 1.31
CA GLY A 253 0.60 -16.46 1.24
C GLY A 253 -0.22 -16.79 0.00
N THR A 254 -1.53 -16.58 0.10
CA THR A 254 -2.53 -16.91 -0.93
C THR A 254 -3.47 -15.74 -1.23
N GLY A 255 -3.10 -14.53 -0.84
CA GLY A 255 -3.88 -13.31 -1.10
C GLY A 255 -3.74 -12.80 -2.53
N ALA A 256 -4.34 -11.63 -2.81
CA ALA A 256 -4.35 -10.99 -4.13
C ALA A 256 -2.94 -10.87 -4.74
N THR A 257 -1.94 -10.49 -3.93
CA THR A 257 -0.54 -10.41 -4.38
C THR A 257 -0.04 -11.72 -4.97
N ALA A 258 -0.24 -12.85 -4.28
CA ALA A 258 0.21 -14.16 -4.77
C ALA A 258 -0.50 -14.54 -6.08
N ILE A 259 -1.82 -14.29 -6.17
CA ILE A 259 -2.60 -14.57 -7.38
C ILE A 259 -2.05 -13.78 -8.58
N GLN A 260 -1.65 -12.53 -8.37
CA GLN A 260 -1.11 -11.66 -9.42
C GLN A 260 0.33 -11.99 -9.81
N VAL A 261 1.16 -12.39 -8.83
CA VAL A 261 2.60 -12.68 -9.07
C VAL A 261 2.85 -14.05 -9.69
N VAL A 262 2.15 -15.11 -9.24
CA VAL A 262 2.41 -16.51 -9.65
C VAL A 262 2.44 -16.70 -11.18
N PRO A 263 1.56 -16.10 -11.99
CA PRO A 263 1.63 -16.23 -13.45
C PRO A 263 2.94 -15.73 -14.07
N TYR A 264 3.65 -14.82 -13.41
CA TYR A 264 4.95 -14.29 -13.88
C TYR A 264 6.12 -15.17 -13.44
N LEU A 265 5.95 -15.95 -12.39
CA LEU A 265 6.97 -16.91 -11.93
C LEU A 265 6.97 -18.22 -12.73
N GLY A 266 5.86 -18.54 -13.39
CA GLY A 266 5.69 -19.78 -14.17
C GLY A 266 6.07 -19.65 -15.65
N LYS A 267 6.54 -18.49 -16.08
CA LYS A 267 7.00 -18.21 -17.45
C LYS A 267 8.51 -18.34 -17.54
#